data_89575fb3d3a05201a819dfc2c51cd37f
#
_entry.id   89575fb3d3a05201a819dfc2c51cd37f
#
_cell.length_a   1.000
_cell.length_b   1.000
_cell.length_c   1.000
_cell.angle_alpha   90.00
_cell.angle_beta   90.00
_cell.angle_gamma   90.00
#
_symmetry.space_group_name_H-M   'P 1'
#
loop_
_entity.id
_entity.type
_entity.pdbx_description
1 polymer ?
#
loop_
_entity_poly.entity_id
_entity_poly.type
_entity_poly.pdbx_seq_one_letter_code
_entity_poly.pdbx_strand_id
1 'polypeptide(L)'
;MNIRRALIGMLSAVVAAALLLGVTFLDVNLTSDVEPDLSYRTLDYDVMVLKNGDLKVTQHIDMKLNDRGFDWKQMYQQYTLKANNLTNISDVSVKDVTNNETYVQGRFVNPNDVTDWNAEYAGQWYIADVSVLRDPQPFNPETDGLKADSSSDKTLEIGWNIPETASADSLKFDVSMTMHGVSTAYDDVVSFQWEPFGTTNQIPIGKVAGKVTFPDGVTKKNSWAWLHTLSLIHISE
;
A
#
# COMPACT_ATOMS: atom_id res chain seq x y z
N MET A 1 -1.20 -63.04 3.19
CA MET A 1 -1.73 -61.72 2.82
C MET A 1 -2.39 -61.88 1.46
N ASN A 2 -3.70 -61.62 1.35
CA ASN A 2 -4.50 -61.97 0.16
C ASN A 2 -4.18 -61.00 -0.97
N ILE A 3 -3.55 -61.46 -2.04
CA ILE A 3 -3.11 -60.68 -3.21
C ILE A 3 -4.27 -59.79 -3.79
N ARG A 4 -5.50 -60.29 -3.76
CA ARG A 4 -6.70 -59.52 -4.17
C ARG A 4 -6.93 -58.28 -3.33
N ARG A 5 -6.68 -58.29 -2.01
CA ARG A 5 -6.84 -57.12 -1.13
C ARG A 5 -5.74 -56.08 -1.34
N ALA A 6 -4.54 -56.55 -1.68
CA ALA A 6 -3.41 -55.65 -2.01
C ALA A 6 -3.63 -54.94 -3.37
N LEU A 7 -4.18 -55.67 -4.37
CA LEU A 7 -4.52 -55.09 -5.66
C LEU A 7 -5.65 -54.08 -5.60
N ILE A 8 -6.69 -54.32 -4.80
CA ILE A 8 -7.79 -53.37 -4.58
C ILE A 8 -7.29 -52.13 -3.83
N GLY A 9 -6.40 -52.30 -2.86
CA GLY A 9 -5.79 -51.18 -2.15
C GLY A 9 -4.88 -50.30 -3.03
N MET A 10 -4.10 -50.89 -3.94
CA MET A 10 -3.30 -50.14 -4.92
C MET A 10 -4.18 -49.41 -5.96
N LEU A 11 -5.24 -50.04 -6.43
CA LEU A 11 -6.13 -49.43 -7.41
C LEU A 11 -6.89 -48.24 -6.82
N SER A 12 -7.36 -48.35 -5.57
CA SER A 12 -8.00 -47.25 -4.85
C SER A 12 -7.00 -46.08 -4.54
N ALA A 13 -5.74 -46.38 -4.22
CA ALA A 13 -4.72 -45.35 -4.03
C ALA A 13 -4.37 -44.61 -5.33
N VAL A 14 -4.30 -45.33 -6.44
CA VAL A 14 -4.04 -44.72 -7.76
C VAL A 14 -5.21 -43.86 -8.24
N VAL A 15 -6.44 -44.29 -8.02
CA VAL A 15 -7.64 -43.51 -8.33
C VAL A 15 -7.76 -42.28 -7.42
N ALA A 16 -7.43 -42.38 -6.13
CA ALA A 16 -7.41 -41.24 -5.24
C ALA A 16 -6.29 -40.24 -5.60
N ALA A 17 -5.11 -40.71 -5.97
CA ALA A 17 -4.02 -39.86 -6.45
C ALA A 17 -4.36 -39.18 -7.79
N ALA A 18 -5.02 -39.87 -8.71
CA ALA A 18 -5.47 -39.32 -9.99
C ALA A 18 -6.58 -38.29 -9.81
N LEU A 19 -7.50 -38.50 -8.84
CA LEU A 19 -8.53 -37.51 -8.48
C LEU A 19 -7.93 -36.28 -7.80
N LEU A 20 -6.95 -36.44 -6.89
CA LEU A 20 -6.25 -35.32 -6.28
C LEU A 20 -5.43 -34.51 -7.29
N LEU A 21 -4.72 -35.19 -8.20
CA LEU A 21 -4.01 -34.53 -9.29
C LEU A 21 -4.98 -33.87 -10.29
N GLY A 22 -6.12 -34.51 -10.57
CA GLY A 22 -7.17 -33.94 -11.40
C GLY A 22 -7.79 -32.70 -10.81
N VAL A 23 -8.03 -32.66 -9.50
CA VAL A 23 -8.54 -31.48 -8.78
C VAL A 23 -7.50 -30.35 -8.76
N THR A 24 -6.22 -30.66 -8.52
CA THR A 24 -5.16 -29.64 -8.59
C THR A 24 -4.92 -29.12 -10.01
N PHE A 25 -5.04 -29.96 -11.04
CA PHE A 25 -4.99 -29.51 -12.43
C PHE A 25 -6.24 -28.74 -12.87
N LEU A 26 -7.41 -29.05 -12.33
CA LEU A 26 -8.64 -28.29 -12.57
C LEU A 26 -8.60 -26.92 -11.87
N ASP A 27 -8.06 -26.83 -10.66
CA ASP A 27 -7.87 -25.54 -9.97
C ASP A 27 -6.86 -24.64 -10.70
N VAL A 28 -5.77 -25.19 -11.22
CA VAL A 28 -4.76 -24.44 -12.00
C VAL A 28 -5.32 -23.97 -13.36
N ASN A 29 -6.29 -24.69 -13.94
CA ASN A 29 -6.93 -24.29 -15.20
C ASN A 29 -8.24 -23.50 -15.02
N LEU A 30 -8.78 -23.43 -13.80
CA LEU A 30 -9.98 -22.66 -13.48
C LEU A 30 -9.67 -21.30 -12.81
N THR A 31 -8.42 -20.99 -12.50
CA THR A 31 -8.01 -19.61 -12.35
C THR A 31 -8.02 -18.99 -13.75
N SER A 32 -9.22 -18.63 -14.22
CA SER A 32 -9.33 -17.61 -15.23
C SER A 32 -8.38 -16.48 -14.77
N ASP A 33 -7.53 -15.99 -15.64
CA ASP A 33 -6.80 -14.72 -15.47
C ASP A 33 -7.86 -13.60 -15.37
N VAL A 34 -8.57 -13.56 -14.23
CA VAL A 34 -9.45 -12.44 -13.92
C VAL A 34 -8.50 -11.30 -13.64
N GLU A 35 -8.41 -10.36 -14.57
CA GLU A 35 -7.66 -9.15 -14.36
C GLU A 35 -8.14 -8.51 -13.03
N PRO A 36 -7.22 -8.10 -12.14
CA PRO A 36 -7.60 -7.48 -10.89
C PRO A 36 -8.35 -6.18 -11.17
N ASP A 37 -9.36 -5.87 -10.36
CA ASP A 37 -10.13 -4.63 -10.49
C ASP A 37 -9.24 -3.38 -10.45
N LEU A 38 -8.17 -3.44 -9.63
CA LEU A 38 -7.16 -2.39 -9.44
C LEU A 38 -5.76 -2.99 -9.55
N SER A 39 -4.87 -2.32 -10.27
CA SER A 39 -3.43 -2.60 -10.27
C SER A 39 -2.61 -1.32 -10.34
N TYR A 40 -1.42 -1.31 -9.73
CA TYR A 40 -0.42 -0.28 -9.95
C TYR A 40 0.42 -0.66 -11.18
N ARG A 41 0.42 0.17 -12.20
CA ARG A 41 1.34 0.04 -13.34
C ARG A 41 2.75 0.37 -12.89
N THR A 42 2.89 1.49 -12.21
CA THR A 42 4.13 1.89 -11.53
C THR A 42 3.81 2.49 -10.17
N LEU A 43 4.73 2.31 -9.23
CA LEU A 43 4.73 2.91 -7.92
C LEU A 43 6.15 3.37 -7.63
N ASP A 44 6.44 4.63 -7.93
CA ASP A 44 7.76 5.21 -7.77
C ASP A 44 7.78 6.14 -6.56
N TYR A 45 8.93 6.23 -5.88
CA TYR A 45 9.09 7.00 -4.64
C TYR A 45 10.27 7.95 -4.71
N ASP A 46 10.02 9.22 -4.41
CA ASP A 46 11.05 10.17 -4.04
C ASP A 46 11.02 10.38 -2.53
N VAL A 47 12.09 10.01 -1.84
CA VAL A 47 12.23 10.11 -0.39
C VAL A 47 13.38 11.03 -0.05
N MET A 48 13.11 12.03 0.77
CA MET A 48 14.15 12.91 1.33
C MET A 48 14.22 12.69 2.84
N VAL A 49 15.37 12.26 3.32
CA VAL A 49 15.68 12.21 4.75
C VAL A 49 15.98 13.61 5.25
N LEU A 50 15.21 14.09 6.21
CA LEU A 50 15.40 15.42 6.80
C LEU A 50 16.45 15.38 7.91
N LYS A 51 17.02 16.54 8.27
CA LYS A 51 18.04 16.63 9.33
C LYS A 51 17.58 16.21 10.71
N ASN A 52 16.28 16.30 10.96
CA ASN A 52 15.65 15.84 12.20
C ASN A 52 15.29 14.35 12.21
N GLY A 53 15.59 13.63 11.12
CA GLY A 53 15.30 12.19 10.97
C GLY A 53 13.93 11.88 10.38
N ASP A 54 13.11 12.87 10.09
CA ASP A 54 11.83 12.65 9.40
C ASP A 54 12.05 12.33 7.91
N LEU A 55 11.07 11.70 7.28
CA LEU A 55 11.09 11.44 5.85
C LEU A 55 10.04 12.28 5.13
N LYS A 56 10.47 13.10 4.17
CA LYS A 56 9.55 13.66 3.19
C LYS A 56 9.44 12.70 2.02
N VAL A 57 8.25 12.16 1.83
CA VAL A 57 7.97 11.13 0.83
C VAL A 57 7.03 11.69 -0.22
N THR A 58 7.35 11.49 -1.49
CA THR A 58 6.41 11.66 -2.61
C THR A 58 6.27 10.33 -3.33
N GLN A 59 5.06 9.88 -3.47
CA GLN A 59 4.70 8.69 -4.25
C GLN A 59 4.17 9.14 -5.61
N HIS A 60 4.78 8.63 -6.67
CA HIS A 60 4.30 8.80 -8.05
C HIS A 60 3.58 7.53 -8.44
N ILE A 61 2.27 7.60 -8.45
CA ILE A 61 1.37 6.46 -8.67
C ILE A 61 0.86 6.51 -10.11
N ASP A 62 0.98 5.40 -10.84
CA ASP A 62 0.24 5.15 -12.08
C ASP A 62 -0.57 3.88 -11.90
N MET A 63 -1.90 4.00 -11.87
CA MET A 63 -2.81 2.89 -11.64
C MET A 63 -3.70 2.61 -12.84
N LYS A 64 -4.06 1.33 -12.99
CA LYS A 64 -5.11 0.86 -13.90
C LYS A 64 -6.34 0.49 -13.08
N LEU A 65 -7.49 0.97 -13.50
CA LEU A 65 -8.80 0.64 -12.94
C LEU A 65 -9.59 -0.12 -14.00
N ASN A 66 -10.01 -1.34 -13.70
CA ASN A 66 -10.89 -2.11 -14.55
C ASN A 66 -12.36 -1.84 -14.20
N ASP A 67 -13.23 -2.03 -15.18
CA ASP A 67 -14.67 -1.95 -14.98
C ASP A 67 -15.11 -3.12 -14.07
N ARG A 68 -15.75 -2.78 -12.96
CA ARG A 68 -16.26 -3.72 -11.96
C ARG A 68 -17.79 -3.66 -11.82
N GLY A 69 -18.47 -2.99 -12.79
CA GLY A 69 -19.92 -2.81 -12.78
C GLY A 69 -20.42 -1.65 -11.93
N PHE A 70 -19.54 -0.89 -11.28
CA PHE A 70 -19.84 0.33 -10.54
C PHE A 70 -18.60 1.23 -10.49
N ASP A 71 -18.84 2.54 -10.48
CA ASP A 71 -17.77 3.52 -10.59
C ASP A 71 -16.82 3.53 -9.40
N TRP A 72 -15.53 3.73 -9.72
CA TRP A 72 -14.51 4.10 -8.76
C TRP A 72 -14.75 5.56 -8.34
N LYS A 73 -14.72 5.80 -7.03
CA LYS A 73 -14.96 7.12 -6.44
C LYS A 73 -13.83 7.56 -5.52
N GLN A 74 -13.22 6.62 -4.81
CA GLN A 74 -12.26 6.92 -3.75
C GLN A 74 -11.09 5.95 -3.81
N MET A 75 -9.89 6.50 -3.67
CA MET A 75 -8.64 5.76 -3.48
C MET A 75 -8.11 6.04 -2.08
N TYR A 76 -7.42 5.10 -1.48
CA TYR A 76 -6.82 5.30 -0.16
C TYR A 76 -5.60 4.43 0.07
N GLN A 77 -4.78 4.83 1.03
CA GLN A 77 -3.68 4.08 1.59
C GLN A 77 -3.72 4.16 3.11
N GLN A 78 -3.39 3.07 3.78
CA GLN A 78 -3.40 2.99 5.23
C GLN A 78 -1.99 2.86 5.79
N TYR A 79 -1.73 3.52 6.90
CA TYR A 79 -0.46 3.58 7.60
C TYR A 79 -0.69 3.27 9.09
N THR A 80 0.13 2.38 9.65
CA THR A 80 0.07 2.10 11.07
C THR A 80 1.06 2.99 11.82
N LEU A 81 0.54 3.88 12.67
CA LEU A 81 1.36 4.64 13.61
C LEU A 81 1.74 3.75 14.80
N LYS A 82 3.01 3.82 15.19
CA LYS A 82 3.60 3.09 16.33
C LYS A 82 4.52 4.03 17.10
N ALA A 83 4.46 3.99 18.44
CA ALA A 83 5.21 4.88 19.31
C ALA A 83 6.74 4.88 19.08
N ASN A 84 7.31 3.78 18.60
CA ASN A 84 8.76 3.61 18.37
C ASN A 84 9.14 3.55 16.88
N ASN A 85 8.26 3.97 16.00
CA ASN A 85 8.50 4.01 14.56
C ASN A 85 7.74 5.20 13.96
N LEU A 86 6.90 5.00 12.96
CA LEU A 86 6.08 6.07 12.41
C LEU A 86 5.10 6.59 13.47
N THR A 87 5.35 7.78 14.01
CA THR A 87 4.54 8.34 15.08
C THR A 87 3.49 9.32 14.58
N ASN A 88 3.70 9.91 13.41
CA ASN A 88 2.80 10.91 12.85
C ASN A 88 3.00 11.05 11.34
N ILE A 89 1.98 11.56 10.66
CA ILE A 89 2.04 11.97 9.25
C ILE A 89 1.48 13.39 9.13
N SER A 90 2.23 14.28 8.49
CA SER A 90 1.81 15.67 8.22
C SER A 90 2.10 16.08 6.78
N ASP A 91 1.80 17.35 6.45
CA ASP A 91 2.08 17.97 5.15
C ASP A 91 1.58 17.15 3.96
N VAL A 92 0.42 16.53 4.13
CA VAL A 92 -0.19 15.70 3.08
C VAL A 92 -0.64 16.60 1.94
N SER A 93 -0.31 16.19 0.73
CA SER A 93 -0.86 16.79 -0.49
C SER A 93 -1.09 15.73 -1.55
N VAL A 94 -2.13 15.91 -2.33
CA VAL A 94 -2.50 15.02 -3.44
C VAL A 94 -2.67 15.84 -4.71
N LYS A 95 -1.98 15.42 -5.76
CA LYS A 95 -2.12 16.00 -7.10
C LYS A 95 -2.56 14.92 -8.07
N ASP A 96 -3.66 15.14 -8.77
CA ASP A 96 -4.01 14.40 -9.97
C ASP A 96 -3.10 14.86 -11.12
N VAL A 97 -2.12 14.03 -11.47
CA VAL A 97 -1.17 14.33 -12.54
C VAL A 97 -1.83 14.16 -13.91
N THR A 98 -2.80 13.25 -14.03
CA THR A 98 -3.53 13.01 -15.28
C THR A 98 -4.28 14.25 -15.74
N ASN A 99 -4.97 14.92 -14.80
CA ASN A 99 -5.79 16.10 -15.06
C ASN A 99 -5.07 17.41 -14.69
N ASN A 100 -3.84 17.33 -14.16
CA ASN A 100 -3.05 18.46 -13.66
C ASN A 100 -3.80 19.30 -12.61
N GLU A 101 -4.48 18.64 -11.68
CA GLU A 101 -5.28 19.25 -10.63
C GLU A 101 -4.65 18.96 -9.25
N THR A 102 -4.59 19.99 -8.39
CA THR A 102 -4.21 19.79 -6.99
C THR A 102 -5.47 19.70 -6.16
N TYR A 103 -5.62 18.57 -5.45
CA TYR A 103 -6.76 18.31 -4.60
C TYR A 103 -6.72 19.15 -3.33
N VAL A 104 -7.89 19.58 -2.86
CA VAL A 104 -8.01 20.33 -1.61
C VAL A 104 -8.29 19.40 -0.44
N GLN A 105 -7.89 19.80 0.76
CA GLN A 105 -8.20 19.02 1.95
C GLN A 105 -9.70 19.07 2.25
N GLY A 106 -10.30 17.92 2.38
CA GLY A 106 -11.67 17.69 2.79
C GLY A 106 -11.74 16.82 4.05
N ARG A 107 -12.78 16.02 4.15
CA ARG A 107 -13.02 15.06 5.23
C ARG A 107 -13.31 13.67 4.67
N PHE A 108 -13.15 12.66 5.50
CA PHE A 108 -13.66 11.33 5.18
C PHE A 108 -15.17 11.37 4.92
N VAL A 109 -15.57 10.72 3.85
CA VAL A 109 -16.98 10.51 3.49
C VAL A 109 -17.09 9.10 2.92
N ASN A 110 -18.13 8.36 3.34
CA ASN A 110 -18.43 7.08 2.72
C ASN A 110 -19.04 7.32 1.33
N PRO A 111 -18.41 6.86 0.24
CA PRO A 111 -18.89 7.10 -1.12
C PRO A 111 -20.31 6.57 -1.40
N ASN A 112 -20.78 5.61 -0.60
CA ASN A 112 -22.12 5.01 -0.76
C ASN A 112 -23.25 5.88 -0.16
N ASP A 113 -22.89 6.86 0.69
CA ASP A 113 -23.86 7.71 1.40
C ASP A 113 -24.06 9.07 0.72
N VAL A 114 -23.50 9.24 -0.48
CA VAL A 114 -23.49 10.53 -1.21
C VAL A 114 -24.16 10.41 -2.56
N THR A 115 -25.01 11.39 -2.89
CA THR A 115 -25.77 11.43 -4.14
C THR A 115 -25.02 12.18 -5.25
N ASP A 116 -24.41 13.32 -4.92
CA ASP A 116 -23.77 14.24 -5.89
C ASP A 116 -22.23 14.22 -5.74
N TRP A 117 -21.65 13.03 -5.87
CA TRP A 117 -20.22 12.80 -5.62
C TRP A 117 -19.30 13.75 -6.38
N ASN A 118 -19.49 13.87 -7.69
CA ASN A 118 -18.62 14.69 -8.54
C ASN A 118 -18.68 16.17 -8.21
N ALA A 119 -19.83 16.67 -7.76
CA ALA A 119 -20.01 18.09 -7.44
C ALA A 119 -19.50 18.45 -6.03
N GLU A 120 -19.60 17.52 -5.08
CA GLU A 120 -19.38 17.82 -3.66
C GLU A 120 -18.04 17.31 -3.12
N TYR A 121 -17.53 16.18 -3.66
CA TYR A 121 -16.40 15.48 -3.02
C TYR A 121 -15.24 15.16 -3.95
N ALA A 122 -15.44 15.01 -5.25
CA ALA A 122 -14.34 14.79 -6.19
C ALA A 122 -13.33 15.96 -6.13
N GLY A 123 -12.04 15.66 -6.27
CA GLY A 123 -10.97 16.65 -6.16
C GLY A 123 -10.59 16.99 -4.70
N GLN A 124 -11.03 16.19 -3.73
CA GLN A 124 -10.65 16.36 -2.32
C GLN A 124 -9.82 15.18 -1.83
N TRP A 125 -8.89 15.45 -0.91
CA TRP A 125 -8.18 14.43 -0.14
C TRP A 125 -8.50 14.57 1.35
N TYR A 126 -8.33 13.50 2.12
CA TYR A 126 -8.54 13.49 3.57
C TYR A 126 -7.46 12.66 4.27
N ILE A 127 -7.31 12.90 5.57
CA ILE A 127 -6.60 12.04 6.51
C ILE A 127 -7.54 11.74 7.68
N ALA A 128 -7.65 10.47 8.05
CA ALA A 128 -8.55 10.02 9.11
C ALA A 128 -7.90 8.91 9.95
N ASP A 129 -8.23 8.88 11.24
CA ASP A 129 -7.96 7.75 12.13
C ASP A 129 -9.06 6.69 11.92
N VAL A 130 -8.68 5.55 11.35
CA VAL A 130 -9.58 4.42 11.07
C VAL A 130 -9.31 3.23 12.00
N SER A 131 -8.70 3.46 13.15
CA SER A 131 -8.40 2.42 14.15
C SER A 131 -9.66 1.74 14.67
N VAL A 132 -10.80 2.43 14.68
CA VAL A 132 -12.10 1.89 15.05
C VAL A 132 -12.88 1.55 13.80
N LEU A 133 -13.21 0.27 13.65
CA LEU A 133 -13.95 -0.22 12.48
C LEU A 133 -15.30 0.50 12.34
N ARG A 134 -15.57 1.04 11.15
CA ARG A 134 -16.79 1.77 10.77
C ARG A 134 -17.02 3.09 11.52
N ASP A 135 -15.99 3.62 12.18
CA ASP A 135 -16.07 4.92 12.85
C ASP A 135 -14.81 5.77 12.56
N PRO A 136 -14.56 6.16 11.30
CA PRO A 136 -13.44 7.02 10.95
C PRO A 136 -13.54 8.38 11.65
N GLN A 137 -12.45 8.77 12.33
CA GLN A 137 -12.36 10.06 13.01
C GLN A 137 -11.44 11.00 12.25
N PRO A 138 -11.72 12.30 12.18
CA PRO A 138 -10.78 13.27 11.65
C PRO A 138 -9.44 13.18 12.39
N PHE A 139 -8.33 13.26 11.67
CA PHE A 139 -7.00 13.26 12.27
C PHE A 139 -6.35 14.62 12.09
N ASN A 140 -5.89 15.20 13.19
CA ASN A 140 -5.11 16.43 13.20
C ASN A 140 -3.64 16.11 13.52
N PRO A 141 -2.70 16.28 12.56
CA PRO A 141 -1.28 16.02 12.80
C PRO A 141 -0.66 16.81 13.97
N GLU A 142 -1.21 17.97 14.31
CA GLU A 142 -0.67 18.81 15.39
C GLU A 142 -0.99 18.24 16.79
N THR A 143 -2.08 17.48 16.93
CA THR A 143 -2.59 17.04 18.24
C THR A 143 -2.67 15.52 18.40
N ASP A 144 -2.87 14.77 17.30
CA ASP A 144 -3.33 13.38 17.36
C ASP A 144 -2.21 12.35 17.08
N GLY A 145 -1.00 12.83 16.74
CA GLY A 145 0.19 11.98 16.60
C GLY A 145 0.48 11.17 17.86
N LEU A 146 1.09 10.00 17.71
CA LEU A 146 1.47 9.17 18.85
C LEU A 146 2.63 9.79 19.62
N LYS A 147 2.55 9.68 20.94
CA LYS A 147 3.65 10.02 21.87
C LYS A 147 4.50 8.78 22.13
N ALA A 148 5.71 8.98 22.63
CA ALA A 148 6.64 7.88 22.91
C ALA A 148 6.11 6.89 23.98
N ASP A 149 5.20 7.32 24.84
CA ASP A 149 4.54 6.53 25.87
C ASP A 149 3.17 5.97 25.47
N SER A 150 2.77 6.15 24.21
CA SER A 150 1.50 5.61 23.72
C SER A 150 1.49 4.09 23.79
N SER A 151 0.44 3.52 24.35
CA SER A 151 0.30 2.08 24.58
C SER A 151 -0.43 1.34 23.45
N SER A 152 -1.00 2.06 22.50
CA SER A 152 -1.75 1.49 21.39
C SER A 152 -1.33 2.13 20.06
N ASP A 153 -1.30 1.31 19.03
CA ASP A 153 -1.10 1.74 17.66
C ASP A 153 -2.37 2.45 17.14
N LYS A 154 -2.19 3.27 16.11
CA LYS A 154 -3.29 3.86 15.34
C LYS A 154 -3.18 3.46 13.88
N THR A 155 -4.29 3.35 13.19
CA THR A 155 -4.32 3.20 11.74
C THR A 155 -4.81 4.49 11.12
N LEU A 156 -3.95 5.16 10.37
CA LEU A 156 -4.32 6.32 9.57
C LEU A 156 -4.64 5.92 8.16
N GLU A 157 -5.65 6.56 7.61
CA GLU A 157 -5.99 6.46 6.20
C GLU A 157 -5.81 7.82 5.53
N ILE A 158 -4.99 7.86 4.48
CA ILE A 158 -4.92 8.97 3.55
C ILE A 158 -5.71 8.55 2.32
N GLY A 159 -6.80 9.25 2.07
CA GLY A 159 -7.66 8.97 0.94
C GLY A 159 -7.82 10.18 0.03
N TRP A 160 -8.15 9.91 -1.23
CA TRP A 160 -8.48 10.95 -2.19
C TRP A 160 -9.66 10.52 -3.07
N ASN A 161 -10.50 11.50 -3.33
CA ASN A 161 -11.77 11.32 -4.00
C ASN A 161 -11.60 11.67 -5.49
N ILE A 162 -11.67 10.67 -6.33
CA ILE A 162 -11.61 10.84 -7.78
C ILE A 162 -13.02 11.12 -8.34
N PRO A 163 -13.16 11.77 -9.50
CA PRO A 163 -14.41 11.77 -10.23
C PRO A 163 -14.90 10.34 -10.48
N GLU A 164 -16.20 10.14 -10.50
CA GLU A 164 -16.80 8.84 -10.83
C GLU A 164 -16.20 8.28 -12.12
N THR A 165 -15.53 7.15 -12.02
CA THR A 165 -14.72 6.57 -13.10
C THR A 165 -15.07 5.10 -13.24
N ALA A 166 -15.63 4.67 -14.38
CA ALA A 166 -15.94 3.27 -14.62
C ALA A 166 -14.67 2.44 -14.84
N SER A 167 -13.72 2.97 -15.59
CA SER A 167 -12.41 2.35 -15.85
C SER A 167 -11.38 3.39 -16.31
N ALA A 168 -10.10 3.08 -16.12
CA ALA A 168 -8.99 3.89 -16.60
C ALA A 168 -7.76 3.03 -16.85
N ASP A 169 -7.16 3.11 -18.03
CA ASP A 169 -5.91 2.38 -18.34
C ASP A 169 -4.70 2.98 -17.61
N SER A 170 -4.73 4.27 -17.31
CA SER A 170 -3.69 5.00 -16.59
C SER A 170 -4.30 6.20 -15.90
N LEU A 171 -4.27 6.19 -14.58
CA LEU A 171 -4.67 7.31 -13.73
C LEU A 171 -3.51 7.61 -12.79
N LYS A 172 -2.99 8.84 -12.84
CA LYS A 172 -1.73 9.20 -12.19
C LYS A 172 -1.93 10.20 -11.08
N PHE A 173 -1.29 9.91 -9.93
CA PHE A 173 -1.29 10.78 -8.77
C PHE A 173 0.11 10.96 -8.20
N ASP A 174 0.38 12.17 -7.71
CA ASP A 174 1.47 12.43 -6.78
C ASP A 174 0.85 12.60 -5.38
N VAL A 175 1.22 11.71 -4.46
CA VAL A 175 0.82 11.77 -3.05
C VAL A 175 2.06 12.07 -2.22
N SER A 176 2.09 13.24 -1.59
CA SER A 176 3.23 13.68 -0.77
C SER A 176 2.85 13.79 0.68
N MET A 177 3.80 13.49 1.57
CA MET A 177 3.62 13.57 3.02
C MET A 177 4.96 13.68 3.75
N THR A 178 4.93 14.12 4.99
CA THR A 178 6.05 14.02 5.94
C THR A 178 5.75 12.94 6.97
N MET A 179 6.62 11.95 7.07
CA MET A 179 6.54 10.84 8.03
C MET A 179 7.48 11.12 9.19
N HIS A 180 6.94 11.15 10.42
CA HIS A 180 7.68 11.50 11.64
C HIS A 180 8.02 10.27 12.48
N GLY A 181 9.19 10.30 13.11
CA GLY A 181 9.61 9.29 14.07
C GLY A 181 10.14 8.00 13.46
N VAL A 182 10.30 7.92 12.14
CA VAL A 182 10.75 6.70 11.43
C VAL A 182 12.24 6.43 11.58
N SER A 183 13.03 7.41 12.05
CA SER A 183 14.47 7.25 12.28
C SER A 183 14.78 7.07 13.74
N THR A 184 15.74 6.21 14.04
CA THR A 184 16.29 6.02 15.38
C THR A 184 17.74 6.49 15.39
N ALA A 185 18.05 7.42 16.29
CA ALA A 185 19.41 7.89 16.53
C ALA A 185 20.10 7.05 17.61
N TYR A 186 21.29 6.58 17.32
CA TYR A 186 22.22 5.94 18.24
C TYR A 186 23.43 6.86 18.44
N ASP A 187 24.37 6.47 19.30
CA ASP A 187 25.54 7.29 19.61
C ASP A 187 26.44 7.58 18.38
N ASP A 188 26.51 6.67 17.44
CA ASP A 188 27.40 6.67 16.28
C ASP A 188 26.71 6.56 14.92
N VAL A 189 25.40 6.26 14.91
CA VAL A 189 24.65 6.02 13.69
C VAL A 189 23.18 6.45 13.82
N VAL A 190 22.59 6.86 12.71
CA VAL A 190 21.13 7.00 12.56
C VAL A 190 20.66 5.95 11.61
N SER A 191 19.63 5.22 12.00
CA SER A 191 19.01 4.21 11.14
C SER A 191 17.53 4.49 10.94
N PHE A 192 17.00 4.08 9.80
CA PHE A 192 15.56 3.98 9.59
C PHE A 192 15.24 2.73 8.78
N GLN A 193 14.09 2.17 9.05
CA GLN A 193 13.48 1.12 8.25
C GLN A 193 12.14 1.66 7.74
N TRP A 194 11.94 1.56 6.45
CA TRP A 194 10.73 2.05 5.80
C TRP A 194 10.20 1.00 4.83
N GLU A 195 8.92 0.71 4.96
CA GLU A 195 8.19 -0.20 4.07
C GLU A 195 7.29 0.66 3.16
N PRO A 196 7.63 0.79 1.87
CA PRO A 196 6.85 1.62 0.95
C PRO A 196 5.43 1.11 0.72
N PHE A 197 5.21 -0.19 0.89
CA PHE A 197 3.89 -0.83 0.88
C PHE A 197 3.91 -2.01 1.85
N GLY A 198 2.81 -2.19 2.58
CA GLY A 198 2.75 -3.21 3.64
C GLY A 198 2.80 -4.65 3.10
N THR A 199 3.24 -5.58 3.94
CA THR A 199 3.29 -7.03 3.64
C THR A 199 1.92 -7.64 3.33
N THR A 200 0.84 -6.96 3.70
CA THR A 200 -0.55 -7.36 3.43
C THR A 200 -1.11 -6.78 2.14
N ASN A 201 -0.29 -6.03 1.37
CA ASN A 201 -0.73 -5.50 0.08
C ASN A 201 -1.07 -6.65 -0.87
N GLN A 202 -2.30 -6.64 -1.37
CA GLN A 202 -2.81 -7.62 -2.34
C GLN A 202 -2.98 -7.02 -3.73
N ILE A 203 -2.76 -5.72 -3.88
CA ILE A 203 -2.88 -5.03 -5.16
C ILE A 203 -1.64 -5.35 -6.00
N PRO A 204 -1.77 -5.91 -7.20
CA PRO A 204 -0.64 -6.17 -8.07
C PRO A 204 0.11 -4.89 -8.43
N ILE A 205 1.43 -4.95 -8.41
CA ILE A 205 2.31 -3.83 -8.77
C ILE A 205 3.23 -4.27 -9.91
N GLY A 206 3.12 -3.61 -11.06
CA GLY A 206 3.92 -3.94 -12.24
C GLY A 206 5.39 -3.54 -12.08
N LYS A 207 5.64 -2.35 -11.51
CA LYS A 207 7.00 -1.86 -11.29
C LYS A 207 7.04 -0.99 -10.04
N VAL A 208 8.08 -1.20 -9.23
CA VAL A 208 8.44 -0.31 -8.10
C VAL A 208 9.82 0.26 -8.35
N ALA A 209 9.97 1.55 -8.12
CA ALA A 209 11.26 2.21 -8.06
C ALA A 209 11.30 3.20 -6.89
N GLY A 210 12.50 3.62 -6.48
CA GLY A 210 12.62 4.61 -5.42
C GLY A 210 13.99 5.27 -5.44
N LYS A 211 14.00 6.54 -5.02
CA LYS A 211 15.20 7.32 -4.79
C LYS A 211 15.16 7.87 -3.39
N VAL A 212 16.24 7.62 -2.64
CA VAL A 212 16.41 8.20 -1.30
C VAL A 212 17.51 9.26 -1.37
N THR A 213 17.18 10.47 -0.94
CA THR A 213 18.12 11.60 -0.84
C THR A 213 18.41 11.87 0.63
N PHE A 214 19.68 11.92 0.98
CA PHE A 214 20.14 12.15 2.34
C PHE A 214 20.56 13.61 2.54
N PRO A 215 20.60 14.09 3.80
CA PRO A 215 21.15 15.42 4.13
C PRO A 215 22.63 15.55 3.72
N ASP A 216 23.09 16.80 3.60
CA ASP A 216 24.50 17.11 3.35
C ASP A 216 25.40 16.42 4.38
N GLY A 217 26.54 15.91 3.92
CA GLY A 217 27.51 15.18 4.73
C GLY A 217 27.36 13.66 4.72
N VAL A 218 26.21 13.13 4.26
CA VAL A 218 26.02 11.69 4.04
C VAL A 218 26.60 11.31 2.68
N THR A 219 27.47 10.31 2.68
CA THR A 219 28.20 9.84 1.49
C THR A 219 28.24 8.33 1.46
N LYS A 220 28.62 7.73 0.34
CA LYS A 220 28.82 6.27 0.24
C LYS A 220 29.86 5.70 1.23
N LYS A 221 30.69 6.55 1.85
CA LYS A 221 31.71 6.11 2.80
C LYS A 221 31.19 5.99 4.23
N ASN A 222 30.09 6.68 4.55
CA ASN A 222 29.49 6.74 5.89
C ASN A 222 27.99 6.39 5.89
N SER A 223 27.53 5.66 4.87
CA SER A 223 26.16 5.18 4.79
C SER A 223 26.10 3.76 4.25
N TRP A 224 25.12 3.01 4.71
CA TRP A 224 24.81 1.66 4.26
C TRP A 224 23.31 1.55 3.98
N ALA A 225 22.93 0.78 2.98
CA ALA A 225 21.54 0.53 2.63
C ALA A 225 21.34 -0.94 2.30
N TRP A 226 20.22 -1.49 2.72
CA TRP A 226 19.79 -2.85 2.41
C TRP A 226 18.37 -2.80 1.86
N LEU A 227 18.15 -3.53 0.77
CA LEU A 227 16.82 -3.76 0.25
C LEU A 227 16.37 -5.17 0.68
N HIS A 228 15.30 -5.24 1.48
CA HIS A 228 14.67 -6.48 1.86
C HIS A 228 13.51 -6.77 0.90
N THR A 229 13.63 -7.84 0.13
CA THR A 229 12.54 -8.33 -0.72
C THR A 229 12.00 -9.61 -0.13
N LEU A 230 10.68 -9.72 0.01
CA LEU A 230 10.02 -10.93 0.53
C LEU A 230 9.92 -12.05 -0.51
N SER A 231 10.35 -11.83 -1.75
CA SER A 231 10.34 -12.84 -2.79
C SER A 231 11.76 -13.30 -3.13
N LEU A 232 11.90 -14.58 -3.47
CA LEU A 232 13.10 -15.21 -4.00
C LEU A 232 13.44 -14.64 -5.41
N ILE A 233 13.69 -13.36 -5.50
CA ILE A 233 14.19 -12.75 -6.73
C ILE A 233 15.70 -12.77 -6.66
N HIS A 234 16.34 -13.52 -7.55
CA HIS A 234 17.77 -13.45 -7.78
C HIS A 234 18.14 -12.01 -8.14
N ILE A 235 18.89 -11.36 -7.26
CA ILE A 235 19.60 -10.12 -7.61
C ILE A 235 20.87 -10.60 -8.31
N SER A 236 20.94 -10.42 -9.64
CA SER A 236 22.22 -10.50 -10.34
C SER A 236 22.95 -9.18 -10.13
N GLU A 237 24.15 -9.23 -9.56
CA GLU A 237 25.12 -8.13 -9.48
C GLU A 237 25.53 -7.62 -10.87
#